data_66121810745b052ed7ca74052ad1fcd6
#
_entry.id   66121810745b052ed7ca74052ad1fcd6
#
_cell.length_a   1.000
_cell.length_b   1.000
_cell.length_c   1.000
_cell.angle_alpha   90.00
_cell.angle_beta   90.00
_cell.angle_gamma   90.00
#
_symmetry.space_group_name_H-M   'P 1'
#
loop_
_entity.id
_entity.type
_entity.pdbx_description
1 polymer ?
#
loop_
_entity_poly.entity_id
_entity_poly.type
_entity_poly.pdbx_seq_one_letter_code
_entity_poly.pdbx_strand_id
1 'polypeptide(L)'
;RKGKHQAELYADCLKQMHGQRPIIFYPNGFESYIWDDLFYIDREVQGFYTKDELKRLIDRRATRQDLRTFKVNTSIVERQYAWEAIQRGAEHFVTDNPKGALRGKARKSLLVMATGTGKTRISAAIVDMLTKSNWAKRVLFLADRNALVTQAKNAFTQHLPHLSSIDLTKEKEDNGTRLVFSTYPTIMNKIDGMK
;
A
#
# COMPACT_ATOMS: atom_id res chain seq x y z
N ARG A 1 25.80 -6.25 5.64
CA ARG A 1 26.10 -5.26 4.58
C ARG A 1 26.73 -5.89 3.33
N LYS A 2 27.67 -6.86 3.45
CA LYS A 2 28.33 -7.52 2.29
C LYS A 2 27.33 -8.29 1.41
N GLY A 3 26.42 -9.07 1.98
CA GLY A 3 25.43 -9.85 1.23
C GLY A 3 24.45 -9.00 0.41
N LYS A 4 24.01 -7.85 0.94
CA LYS A 4 23.13 -6.92 0.21
C LYS A 4 23.83 -6.34 -1.03
N HIS A 5 25.08 -5.92 -0.91
CA HIS A 5 25.84 -5.41 -2.05
C HIS A 5 26.10 -6.48 -3.11
N GLN A 6 26.43 -7.70 -2.69
CA GLN A 6 26.60 -8.83 -3.61
C GLN A 6 25.29 -9.16 -4.37
N ALA A 7 24.15 -9.15 -3.67
CA ALA A 7 22.86 -9.35 -4.29
C ALA A 7 22.49 -8.26 -5.32
N GLU A 8 22.91 -7.01 -5.06
CA GLU A 8 22.76 -5.89 -5.99
C GLU A 8 23.57 -6.12 -7.27
N LEU A 9 24.84 -6.54 -7.14
CA LEU A 9 25.69 -6.86 -8.30
C LEU A 9 25.11 -8.00 -9.14
N TYR A 10 24.58 -9.05 -8.53
CA TYR A 10 23.91 -10.11 -9.29
C TYR A 10 22.66 -9.60 -10.00
N ALA A 11 21.89 -8.71 -9.38
CA ALA A 11 20.74 -8.11 -10.03
C ALA A 11 21.14 -7.20 -11.21
N ASP A 12 22.29 -6.53 -11.16
CA ASP A 12 22.86 -5.76 -12.28
C ASP A 12 23.23 -6.68 -13.44
N CYS A 13 23.91 -7.80 -13.19
CA CYS A 13 24.25 -8.78 -14.20
C CYS A 13 22.99 -9.37 -14.86
N LEU A 14 22.00 -9.78 -14.06
CA LEU A 14 20.75 -10.34 -14.60
C LEU A 14 19.98 -9.32 -15.43
N LYS A 15 19.99 -8.05 -15.04
CA LYS A 15 19.38 -6.98 -15.83
C LYS A 15 20.09 -6.81 -17.18
N GLN A 16 21.41 -6.88 -17.22
CA GLN A 16 22.18 -6.81 -18.48
C GLN A 16 21.88 -8.00 -19.40
N MET A 17 21.79 -9.20 -18.83
CA MET A 17 21.53 -10.43 -19.60
C MET A 17 20.11 -10.54 -20.14
N HIS A 18 19.10 -10.10 -19.37
CA HIS A 18 17.68 -10.36 -19.65
C HIS A 18 16.84 -9.09 -19.84
N GLY A 19 17.42 -7.91 -19.74
CA GLY A 19 16.69 -6.63 -19.87
C GLY A 19 15.79 -6.26 -18.71
N GLN A 20 15.55 -7.19 -17.78
CA GLN A 20 14.65 -7.01 -16.64
C GLN A 20 15.38 -7.12 -15.32
N ARG A 21 15.27 -6.09 -14.46
CA ARG A 21 15.81 -6.14 -13.12
C ARG A 21 14.97 -7.02 -12.21
N PRO A 22 15.56 -8.05 -11.56
CA PRO A 22 14.83 -8.95 -10.69
C PRO A 22 14.40 -8.26 -9.38
N ILE A 23 13.49 -8.88 -8.64
CA ILE A 23 13.26 -8.60 -7.23
C ILE A 23 14.30 -9.39 -6.42
N ILE A 24 14.95 -8.72 -5.50
CA ILE A 24 16.03 -9.28 -4.70
C ILE A 24 15.46 -9.82 -3.39
N PHE A 25 15.85 -11.06 -3.04
CA PHE A 25 15.70 -11.59 -1.70
C PHE A 25 17.09 -11.82 -1.11
N TYR A 26 17.30 -11.40 0.11
CA TYR A 26 18.55 -11.68 0.83
C TYR A 26 18.28 -11.95 2.30
N PRO A 27 18.92 -12.99 2.90
CA PRO A 27 18.85 -13.25 4.34
C PRO A 27 19.95 -12.47 5.06
N ASN A 28 19.76 -12.23 6.36
CA ASN A 28 20.82 -11.78 7.27
C ASN A 28 21.23 -12.86 8.30
N GLY A 29 20.75 -14.10 8.13
CA GLY A 29 20.99 -15.23 9.01
C GLY A 29 19.77 -15.65 9.83
N PHE A 30 18.91 -14.70 10.23
CA PHE A 30 17.70 -14.93 11.02
C PHE A 30 16.44 -14.42 10.32
N GLU A 31 16.57 -13.38 9.53
CA GLU A 31 15.49 -12.69 8.86
C GLU A 31 15.70 -12.71 7.36
N SER A 32 14.61 -12.75 6.61
CA SER A 32 14.62 -12.64 5.16
C SER A 32 14.10 -11.27 4.74
N TYR A 33 14.76 -10.66 3.77
CA TYR A 33 14.41 -9.35 3.23
C TYR A 33 14.05 -9.45 1.76
N ILE A 34 13.01 -8.72 1.37
CA ILE A 34 12.69 -8.44 -0.03
C ILE A 34 13.11 -7.02 -0.36
N TRP A 35 13.75 -6.84 -1.51
CA TRP A 35 14.24 -5.55 -1.96
C TRP A 35 14.00 -5.34 -3.45
N ASP A 36 13.21 -4.35 -3.76
CA ASP A 36 13.04 -3.79 -5.10
C ASP A 36 13.90 -2.52 -5.18
N ASP A 37 15.19 -2.66 -5.41
CA ASP A 37 16.20 -1.63 -5.22
C ASP A 37 16.01 -0.35 -6.08
N LEU A 38 15.29 -0.44 -7.18
CA LEU A 38 14.94 0.71 -8.01
C LEU A 38 13.69 1.45 -7.49
N PHE A 39 12.73 0.72 -6.91
CA PHE A 39 11.39 1.22 -6.68
C PHE A 39 10.99 1.25 -5.21
N TYR A 40 11.70 0.55 -4.32
CA TYR A 40 11.36 0.52 -2.91
C TYR A 40 12.56 0.22 -2.00
N ILE A 41 12.48 0.70 -0.75
CA ILE A 41 13.40 0.33 0.32
C ILE A 41 13.15 -1.15 0.69
N ASP A 42 14.23 -1.86 1.03
CA ASP A 42 14.14 -3.23 1.52
C ASP A 42 13.27 -3.33 2.78
N ARG A 43 12.62 -4.48 2.93
CA ARG A 43 11.80 -4.79 4.09
C ARG A 43 11.91 -6.26 4.45
N GLU A 44 11.74 -6.55 5.72
CA GLU A 44 11.59 -7.91 6.22
C GLU A 44 10.33 -8.59 5.67
N VAL A 45 10.47 -9.89 5.40
CA VAL A 45 9.38 -10.78 4.97
C VAL A 45 9.50 -12.12 5.68
N GLN A 46 8.35 -12.74 5.97
CA GLN A 46 8.28 -14.04 6.63
C GLN A 46 8.45 -15.23 5.67
N GLY A 47 8.52 -14.98 4.36
CA GLY A 47 8.65 -16.03 3.36
C GLY A 47 8.88 -15.48 1.97
N PHE A 48 9.04 -16.39 1.01
CA PHE A 48 9.22 -16.04 -0.39
C PHE A 48 7.88 -15.83 -1.09
N TYR A 49 7.86 -14.94 -2.04
CA TYR A 49 6.70 -14.65 -2.86
C TYR A 49 6.53 -15.66 -3.96
N THR A 50 5.29 -15.92 -4.32
CA THR A 50 4.95 -16.73 -5.50
C THR A 50 5.34 -16.01 -6.79
N LYS A 51 5.43 -16.76 -7.88
CA LYS A 51 5.73 -16.20 -9.22
C LYS A 51 4.75 -15.10 -9.61
N ASP A 52 3.46 -15.28 -9.32
CA ASP A 52 2.41 -14.32 -9.65
C ASP A 52 2.52 -13.03 -8.81
N GLU A 53 2.89 -13.15 -7.55
CA GLU A 53 3.14 -11.98 -6.69
C GLU A 53 4.35 -11.19 -7.17
N LEU A 54 5.44 -11.87 -7.54
CA LEU A 54 6.64 -11.24 -8.09
C LEU A 54 6.33 -10.54 -9.41
N LYS A 55 5.57 -11.21 -10.30
CA LYS A 55 5.12 -10.59 -11.55
C LYS A 55 4.32 -9.33 -11.31
N ARG A 56 3.36 -9.35 -10.37
CA ARG A 56 2.58 -8.16 -9.99
C ARG A 56 3.46 -7.02 -9.47
N LEU A 57 4.53 -7.31 -8.71
CA LEU A 57 5.47 -6.29 -8.26
C LEU A 57 6.21 -5.65 -9.44
N ILE A 58 6.64 -6.46 -10.40
CA ILE A 58 7.32 -5.99 -11.61
C ILE A 58 6.38 -5.16 -12.49
N ASP A 59 5.15 -5.63 -12.74
CA ASP A 59 4.14 -4.91 -13.52
C ASP A 59 3.82 -3.53 -12.90
N ARG A 60 3.81 -3.43 -11.56
CA ARG A 60 3.61 -2.16 -10.86
C ARG A 60 4.71 -1.13 -11.11
N ARG A 61 5.93 -1.56 -11.46
CA ARG A 61 7.03 -0.63 -11.77
C ARG A 61 6.68 0.29 -12.94
N ALA A 62 6.01 -0.28 -13.97
CA ALA A 62 5.63 0.45 -15.17
C ALA A 62 4.32 1.23 -15.04
N THR A 63 3.45 0.84 -14.10
CA THR A 63 2.06 1.34 -14.02
C THR A 63 1.80 2.30 -12.88
N ARG A 64 2.73 2.42 -11.92
CA ARG A 64 2.61 3.39 -10.82
C ARG A 64 2.73 4.82 -11.33
N GLN A 65 1.81 5.66 -10.87
CA GLN A 65 1.85 7.10 -11.12
C GLN A 65 2.43 7.83 -9.90
N ASP A 66 2.99 9.00 -10.13
CA ASP A 66 3.50 9.84 -9.04
C ASP A 66 2.35 10.35 -8.18
N LEU A 67 2.37 10.00 -6.89
CA LEU A 67 1.36 10.42 -5.93
C LEU A 67 1.33 11.95 -5.75
N ARG A 68 2.46 12.63 -5.96
CA ARG A 68 2.57 14.09 -5.82
C ARG A 68 1.81 14.87 -6.89
N THR A 69 1.58 14.22 -8.04
CA THR A 69 0.83 14.83 -9.16
C THR A 69 -0.67 14.49 -9.12
N PHE A 70 -1.09 13.68 -8.15
CA PHE A 70 -2.49 13.28 -8.02
C PHE A 70 -3.36 14.49 -7.63
N LYS A 71 -4.39 14.75 -8.43
CA LYS A 71 -5.39 15.76 -8.11
C LYS A 71 -6.40 15.20 -7.11
N VAL A 72 -6.37 15.73 -5.89
CA VAL A 72 -7.29 15.34 -4.83
C VAL A 72 -8.73 15.59 -5.27
N ASN A 73 -9.59 14.60 -5.06
CA ASN A 73 -11.00 14.72 -5.40
C ASN A 73 -11.72 15.63 -4.40
N THR A 74 -12.11 16.82 -4.84
CA THR A 74 -12.77 17.83 -4.01
C THR A 74 -14.15 17.40 -3.54
N SER A 75 -14.82 16.46 -4.21
CA SER A 75 -16.10 15.91 -3.75
C SER A 75 -15.95 15.03 -2.50
N ILE A 76 -14.77 14.48 -2.26
CA ILE A 76 -14.49 13.69 -1.06
C ILE A 76 -14.04 14.60 0.09
N VAL A 77 -13.14 15.54 -0.19
CA VAL A 77 -12.58 16.48 0.80
C VAL A 77 -12.62 17.91 0.29
N GLU A 78 -13.33 18.76 1.00
CA GLU A 78 -13.55 20.16 0.63
C GLU A 78 -12.59 21.11 1.34
N ARG A 79 -12.03 20.69 2.49
CA ARG A 79 -11.25 21.56 3.37
C ARG A 79 -9.79 21.60 2.99
N GLN A 80 -9.20 22.78 2.95
CA GLN A 80 -7.81 22.99 2.55
C GLN A 80 -6.81 22.16 3.38
N TYR A 81 -6.95 22.11 4.71
CA TYR A 81 -6.05 21.33 5.55
C TYR A 81 -6.06 19.83 5.21
N ALA A 82 -7.18 19.31 4.70
CA ALA A 82 -7.28 17.93 4.27
C ALA A 82 -6.47 17.69 2.99
N TRP A 83 -6.48 18.61 2.06
CA TRP A 83 -5.64 18.54 0.85
C TRP A 83 -4.17 18.61 1.20
N GLU A 84 -3.78 19.53 2.08
CA GLU A 84 -2.39 19.64 2.55
C GLU A 84 -1.94 18.34 3.23
N ALA A 85 -2.79 17.72 4.07
CA ALA A 85 -2.47 16.46 4.72
C ALA A 85 -2.28 15.31 3.71
N ILE A 86 -3.12 15.23 2.66
CA ILE A 86 -3.01 14.21 1.60
C ILE A 86 -1.76 14.46 0.77
N GLN A 87 -1.47 15.70 0.40
CA GLN A 87 -0.30 16.06 -0.38
C GLN A 87 1.00 15.79 0.37
N ARG A 88 1.09 16.17 1.64
CA ARG A 88 2.24 15.83 2.50
C ARG A 88 2.39 14.32 2.67
N GLY A 89 1.28 13.58 2.75
CA GLY A 89 1.29 12.13 2.71
C GLY A 89 1.88 11.57 1.42
N ALA A 90 1.48 12.11 0.27
CA ALA A 90 2.02 11.74 -1.03
C ALA A 90 3.54 11.99 -1.11
N GLU A 91 4.00 13.17 -0.71
CA GLU A 91 5.42 13.55 -0.64
C GLU A 91 6.23 12.67 0.33
N HIS A 92 5.59 12.23 1.41
CA HIS A 92 6.20 11.30 2.36
C HIS A 92 6.39 9.90 1.78
N PHE A 93 5.45 9.42 0.96
CA PHE A 93 5.50 8.08 0.39
C PHE A 93 6.40 7.95 -0.83
N VAL A 94 6.68 9.05 -1.53
CA VAL A 94 7.38 9.04 -2.82
C VAL A 94 8.62 9.92 -2.78
N THR A 95 9.65 9.50 -3.50
CA THR A 95 10.85 10.29 -3.77
C THR A 95 11.37 9.97 -5.17
N ASP A 96 12.16 10.87 -5.71
CA ASP A 96 12.84 10.60 -6.96
C ASP A 96 14.06 9.69 -6.73
N ASN A 97 14.26 8.75 -7.64
CA ASN A 97 15.46 7.94 -7.67
C ASN A 97 16.53 8.68 -8.51
N PRO A 98 17.80 8.73 -8.09
CA PRO A 98 18.90 9.25 -8.91
C PRO A 98 19.00 8.63 -10.30
N LYS A 99 18.44 7.43 -10.50
CA LYS A 99 18.35 6.71 -11.79
C LYS A 99 17.10 7.09 -12.60
N GLY A 100 16.39 8.17 -12.25
CA GLY A 100 15.27 8.73 -13.00
C GLY A 100 13.91 8.03 -12.85
N ALA A 101 13.80 7.05 -11.94
CA ALA A 101 12.55 6.33 -11.70
C ALA A 101 11.86 6.83 -10.43
N LEU A 102 10.53 6.78 -10.41
CA LEU A 102 9.74 7.03 -9.22
C LEU A 102 10.01 5.97 -8.16
N ARG A 103 10.36 6.35 -6.94
CA ARG A 103 10.70 5.45 -5.85
C ARG A 103 9.80 5.65 -4.64
N GLY A 104 9.35 4.55 -4.01
CA GLY A 104 8.72 4.59 -2.70
C GLY A 104 9.73 4.89 -1.61
N LYS A 105 9.46 5.94 -0.79
CA LYS A 105 10.33 6.41 0.29
C LYS A 105 9.94 5.79 1.63
N ALA A 106 8.66 5.85 1.98
CA ALA A 106 8.14 5.36 3.25
C ALA A 106 6.97 4.39 3.04
N ARG A 107 6.74 3.53 4.02
CA ARG A 107 5.62 2.57 4.03
C ARG A 107 4.64 2.82 5.17
N LYS A 108 4.97 3.72 6.07
CA LYS A 108 4.18 4.06 7.26
C LYS A 108 4.02 5.56 7.34
N SER A 109 2.85 6.00 7.74
CA SER A 109 2.57 7.41 8.03
C SER A 109 1.61 7.49 9.21
N LEU A 110 1.76 8.53 10.01
CA LEU A 110 0.86 8.84 11.11
C LEU A 110 0.18 10.19 10.85
N LEU A 111 -1.16 10.17 10.79
CA LEU A 111 -1.97 11.38 10.77
C LEU A 111 -2.66 11.55 12.12
N VAL A 112 -2.33 12.63 12.81
CA VAL A 112 -2.97 13.01 14.06
C VAL A 112 -4.02 14.08 13.79
N MET A 113 -5.28 13.76 14.08
CA MET A 113 -6.42 14.62 13.77
C MET A 113 -7.43 14.60 14.90
N ALA A 114 -8.00 15.76 15.23
CA ALA A 114 -9.07 15.87 16.22
C ALA A 114 -10.37 15.16 15.78
N THR A 115 -11.26 14.89 16.74
CA THR A 115 -12.60 14.37 16.43
C THR A 115 -13.40 15.38 15.60
N GLY A 116 -14.23 14.90 14.66
CA GLY A 116 -15.05 15.76 13.80
C GLY A 116 -14.31 16.45 12.63
N THR A 117 -13.01 16.25 12.49
CA THR A 117 -12.21 16.87 11.40
C THR A 117 -12.25 16.11 10.08
N GLY A 118 -13.07 15.05 9.97
CA GLY A 118 -13.22 14.31 8.72
C GLY A 118 -12.17 13.21 8.48
N LYS A 119 -11.65 12.59 9.54
CA LYS A 119 -10.68 11.47 9.43
C LYS A 119 -11.06 10.41 8.40
N THR A 120 -12.32 9.96 8.41
CA THR A 120 -12.82 8.94 7.48
C THR A 120 -12.82 9.43 6.03
N ARG A 121 -13.19 10.70 5.77
CA ARG A 121 -13.15 11.30 4.44
C ARG A 121 -11.71 11.44 3.92
N ILE A 122 -10.78 11.86 4.76
CA ILE A 122 -9.36 11.93 4.40
C ILE A 122 -8.81 10.53 4.11
N SER A 123 -9.16 9.53 4.92
CA SER A 123 -8.78 8.14 4.65
C SER A 123 -9.33 7.64 3.31
N ALA A 124 -10.58 7.97 2.97
CA ALA A 124 -11.17 7.63 1.67
C ALA A 124 -10.44 8.32 0.51
N ALA A 125 -10.08 9.61 0.66
CA ALA A 125 -9.33 10.34 -0.35
C ALA A 125 -7.89 9.80 -0.54
N ILE A 126 -7.23 9.38 0.54
CA ILE A 126 -5.93 8.71 0.46
C ILE A 126 -6.07 7.36 -0.28
N VAL A 127 -7.11 6.60 -0.01
CA VAL A 127 -7.38 5.33 -0.72
C VAL A 127 -7.69 5.59 -2.19
N ASP A 128 -8.45 6.62 -2.53
CA ASP A 128 -8.69 7.03 -3.92
C ASP A 128 -7.37 7.34 -4.64
N MET A 129 -6.51 8.14 -4.02
CA MET A 129 -5.18 8.45 -4.53
C MET A 129 -4.34 7.19 -4.76
N LEU A 130 -4.22 6.33 -3.76
CA LEU A 130 -3.38 5.13 -3.83
C LEU A 130 -3.88 4.10 -4.85
N THR A 131 -5.20 3.96 -4.99
CA THR A 131 -5.79 2.99 -5.92
C THR A 131 -5.75 3.49 -7.36
N LYS A 132 -6.07 4.75 -7.62
CA LYS A 132 -6.00 5.36 -8.95
C LYS A 132 -4.58 5.50 -9.48
N SER A 133 -3.63 5.79 -8.59
CA SER A 133 -2.20 5.86 -8.94
C SER A 133 -1.50 4.49 -8.95
N ASN A 134 -2.23 3.39 -8.82
CA ASN A 134 -1.77 2.01 -8.85
C ASN A 134 -0.72 1.63 -7.79
N TRP A 135 -0.77 2.30 -6.62
CA TRP A 135 0.06 1.96 -5.46
C TRP A 135 -0.57 0.89 -4.57
N ALA A 136 -1.91 0.89 -4.46
CA ALA A 136 -2.67 -0.12 -3.72
C ALA A 136 -3.72 -0.76 -4.63
N LYS A 137 -3.85 -2.09 -4.55
CA LYS A 137 -4.89 -2.85 -5.26
C LYS A 137 -6.02 -3.27 -4.32
N ARG A 138 -5.67 -3.64 -3.10
CA ARG A 138 -6.59 -3.98 -2.02
C ARG A 138 -6.22 -3.16 -0.79
N VAL A 139 -7.22 -2.74 -0.04
CA VAL A 139 -7.05 -1.93 1.17
C VAL A 139 -7.79 -2.59 2.32
N LEU A 140 -7.11 -2.75 3.44
CA LEU A 140 -7.71 -3.17 4.70
C LEU A 140 -7.87 -1.94 5.60
N PHE A 141 -9.10 -1.67 6.00
CA PHE A 141 -9.43 -0.66 7.01
C PHE A 141 -9.75 -1.35 8.34
N LEU A 142 -9.06 -0.95 9.39
CA LEU A 142 -9.24 -1.48 10.73
C LEU A 142 -9.79 -0.41 11.67
N ALA A 143 -10.77 -0.79 12.48
CA ALA A 143 -11.28 0.01 13.57
C ALA A 143 -11.39 -0.85 14.85
N ASP A 144 -11.50 -0.18 16.00
CA ASP A 144 -11.60 -0.85 17.31
C ASP A 144 -13.00 -1.44 17.58
N ARG A 145 -14.05 -0.89 16.95
CA ARG A 145 -15.46 -1.25 17.20
C ARG A 145 -16.23 -1.52 15.91
N ASN A 146 -17.15 -2.50 15.95
CA ASN A 146 -18.00 -2.86 14.83
C ASN A 146 -18.83 -1.66 14.30
N ALA A 147 -19.33 -0.79 15.18
CA ALA A 147 -20.06 0.40 14.76
C ALA A 147 -19.22 1.33 13.88
N LEU A 148 -17.93 1.51 14.21
CA LEU A 148 -17.00 2.32 13.41
C LEU A 148 -16.64 1.64 12.10
N VAL A 149 -16.52 0.32 12.06
CA VAL A 149 -16.33 -0.48 10.84
C VAL A 149 -17.49 -0.24 9.88
N THR A 150 -18.73 -0.39 10.35
CA THR A 150 -19.95 -0.17 9.54
C THR A 150 -20.04 1.29 9.07
N GLN A 151 -19.78 2.26 9.94
CA GLN A 151 -19.79 3.67 9.58
C GLN A 151 -18.73 3.99 8.51
N ALA A 152 -17.52 3.45 8.66
CA ALA A 152 -16.46 3.63 7.68
C ALA A 152 -16.83 2.98 6.34
N LYS A 153 -17.32 1.73 6.32
CA LYS A 153 -17.77 1.06 5.10
C LYS A 153 -18.79 1.92 4.35
N ASN A 154 -19.81 2.42 5.05
CA ASN A 154 -20.85 3.26 4.42
C ASN A 154 -20.27 4.54 3.82
N ALA A 155 -19.38 5.23 4.55
CA ALA A 155 -18.74 6.44 4.06
C ALA A 155 -17.85 6.16 2.84
N PHE A 156 -17.07 5.09 2.86
CA PHE A 156 -16.23 4.71 1.71
C PHE A 156 -17.07 4.30 0.51
N THR A 157 -18.15 3.55 0.70
CA THR A 157 -19.08 3.17 -0.40
C THR A 157 -19.70 4.41 -1.04
N GLN A 158 -20.04 5.42 -0.25
CA GLN A 158 -20.56 6.69 -0.76
C GLN A 158 -19.51 7.47 -1.58
N HIS A 159 -18.27 7.53 -1.11
CA HIS A 159 -17.22 8.31 -1.73
C HIS A 159 -16.47 7.57 -2.85
N LEU A 160 -16.41 6.24 -2.79
CA LEU A 160 -15.68 5.37 -3.72
C LEU A 160 -16.60 4.24 -4.25
N PRO A 161 -17.73 4.55 -4.89
CA PRO A 161 -18.72 3.54 -5.30
C PRO A 161 -18.20 2.55 -6.35
N HIS A 162 -17.09 2.88 -7.01
CA HIS A 162 -16.42 2.04 -8.01
C HIS A 162 -15.54 0.93 -7.38
N LEU A 163 -15.33 0.96 -6.06
CA LEU A 163 -14.54 -0.05 -5.36
C LEU A 163 -15.47 -0.99 -4.57
N SER A 164 -15.39 -2.28 -4.87
CA SER A 164 -16.09 -3.29 -4.09
C SER A 164 -15.67 -3.30 -2.63
N SER A 165 -16.63 -3.36 -1.70
CA SER A 165 -16.38 -3.25 -0.27
C SER A 165 -17.07 -4.35 0.53
N ILE A 166 -16.40 -4.86 1.57
CA ILE A 166 -16.92 -5.90 2.46
C ILE A 166 -16.64 -5.58 3.92
N ASP A 167 -17.56 -5.93 4.80
CA ASP A 167 -17.42 -5.89 6.26
C ASP A 167 -17.21 -7.30 6.80
N LEU A 168 -15.97 -7.66 7.12
CA LEU A 168 -15.60 -8.99 7.60
C LEU A 168 -16.16 -9.34 8.99
N THR A 169 -16.72 -8.37 9.69
CA THR A 169 -17.44 -8.65 10.96
C THR A 169 -18.80 -9.26 10.75
N LYS A 170 -19.35 -9.19 9.51
CA LYS A 170 -20.70 -9.63 9.15
C LYS A 170 -20.72 -10.59 7.97
N GLU A 171 -19.77 -10.48 7.06
CA GLU A 171 -19.75 -11.15 5.76
C GLU A 171 -18.47 -11.98 5.60
N LYS A 172 -18.51 -13.01 4.75
CA LYS A 172 -17.34 -13.78 4.37
C LYS A 172 -16.59 -13.07 3.24
N GLU A 173 -15.27 -13.13 3.29
CA GLU A 173 -14.41 -12.50 2.29
C GLU A 173 -14.58 -13.14 0.90
N ASP A 174 -14.63 -12.28 -0.12
CA ASP A 174 -14.51 -12.65 -1.53
C ASP A 174 -13.16 -12.15 -2.07
N ASN A 175 -12.50 -13.00 -2.88
CA ASN A 175 -11.18 -12.71 -3.47
C ASN A 175 -11.17 -11.49 -4.40
N GLY A 176 -12.33 -11.07 -4.93
CA GLY A 176 -12.49 -9.89 -5.77
C GLY A 176 -12.58 -8.56 -5.03
N THR A 177 -12.78 -8.59 -3.72
CA THR A 177 -13.03 -7.37 -2.94
C THR A 177 -11.81 -6.46 -2.85
N ARG A 178 -12.02 -5.17 -3.11
CA ARG A 178 -10.99 -4.13 -3.12
C ARG A 178 -10.82 -3.44 -1.76
N LEU A 179 -11.92 -3.19 -1.05
CA LEU A 179 -11.96 -2.55 0.26
C LEU A 179 -12.49 -3.54 1.30
N VAL A 180 -11.66 -3.86 2.26
CA VAL A 180 -11.98 -4.80 3.34
C VAL A 180 -12.03 -4.02 4.64
N PHE A 181 -13.15 -4.09 5.34
CA PHE A 181 -13.36 -3.44 6.63
C PHE A 181 -13.45 -4.48 7.73
N SER A 182 -12.76 -4.28 8.84
CA SER A 182 -12.75 -5.23 9.94
C SER A 182 -12.39 -4.58 11.27
N THR A 183 -12.59 -5.33 12.35
CA THR A 183 -11.94 -5.02 13.63
C THR A 183 -10.64 -5.81 13.75
N TYR A 184 -9.74 -5.31 14.59
CA TYR A 184 -8.47 -6.00 14.85
C TYR A 184 -8.66 -7.44 15.37
N PRO A 185 -9.53 -7.72 16.36
CA PRO A 185 -9.77 -9.09 16.81
C PRO A 185 -10.27 -10.03 15.71
N THR A 186 -11.18 -9.55 14.85
CA THR A 186 -11.72 -10.37 13.74
C THR A 186 -10.63 -10.77 12.74
N ILE A 187 -9.72 -9.87 12.42
CA ILE A 187 -8.60 -10.19 11.52
C ILE A 187 -7.62 -11.14 12.17
N MET A 188 -7.28 -10.94 13.45
CA MET A 188 -6.35 -11.83 14.16
C MET A 188 -6.88 -13.26 14.22
N ASN A 189 -8.14 -13.46 14.56
CA ASN A 189 -8.79 -14.78 14.57
C ASN A 189 -8.75 -15.47 13.20
N LYS A 190 -8.87 -14.70 12.10
CA LYS A 190 -8.75 -15.27 10.74
C LYS A 190 -7.31 -15.70 10.41
N ILE A 191 -6.32 -14.90 10.80
CA ILE A 191 -4.91 -15.22 10.57
C ILE A 191 -4.51 -16.46 11.37
N ASP A 192 -4.94 -16.56 12.63
CA ASP A 192 -4.64 -17.70 13.50
C ASP A 192 -5.36 -18.97 13.07
N GLY A 193 -6.54 -18.85 12.47
CA GLY A 193 -7.29 -19.99 11.89
C GLY A 193 -6.76 -20.49 10.53
N MET A 194 -5.77 -19.80 9.95
CA MET A 194 -5.07 -20.19 8.70
C MET A 194 -3.76 -20.96 8.97
N LYS A 195 -3.40 -21.18 10.24
CA LYS A 195 -2.31 -22.05 10.65
C LYS A 195 -2.84 -23.47 10.83
#